data_49dee95e80d6667652e47217d57788cd
#
_entry.id   49dee95e80d6667652e47217d57788cd
#
_cell.length_a   1.000
_cell.length_b   1.000
_cell.length_c   1.000
_cell.angle_alpha   90.00
_cell.angle_beta   90.00
_cell.angle_gamma   90.00
#
_symmetry.space_group_name_H-M   'P 1'
#
loop_
_entity.id
_entity.type
_entity.pdbx_description
1 polymer ?
#
loop_
_entity_poly.entity_id
_entity_poly.type
_entity_poly.pdbx_seq_one_letter_code
_entity_poly.pdbx_strand_id
1 'polypeptide(L)'
;MKFGIKATTLLVLVALLSGITPAGADTRSTAIWDKLQSSNPQGYVLLMRHALAPGNGDPENFTLGDCSTQRNLSEEGRKDAQDIGLWLKRQKVKIARVESSRWCRAKETAELLGIGKVRLNKNLDSLFRESDPLGHRQTAEIKKLIVNYQKKRGLLVLVGHFVNISAVTGVSLESGEGVVVKADKNGEIKVVGFTPIP
;
A
#
# COMPACT_ATOMS: atom_id res chain seq x y z
N MET A 1 2.83 61.56 -59.39
CA MET A 1 2.36 61.16 -58.06
C MET A 1 2.53 59.65 -57.92
N LYS A 2 3.52 59.20 -57.10
CA LYS A 2 3.75 57.78 -56.85
C LYS A 2 3.31 57.49 -55.42
N PHE A 3 2.24 56.70 -55.28
CA PHE A 3 1.78 56.21 -53.98
C PHE A 3 2.57 54.94 -53.59
N GLY A 4 3.36 55.03 -52.53
CA GLY A 4 4.06 53.87 -51.95
C GLY A 4 3.15 53.16 -50.94
N ILE A 5 2.93 51.89 -51.16
CA ILE A 5 2.21 51.00 -50.26
C ILE A 5 3.23 50.49 -49.20
N LYS A 6 3.03 50.86 -47.94
CA LYS A 6 3.82 50.29 -46.82
C LYS A 6 3.19 48.96 -46.42
N ALA A 7 3.96 47.91 -46.59
CA ALA A 7 3.60 46.59 -46.08
C ALA A 7 3.86 46.51 -44.56
N THR A 8 2.84 46.32 -43.75
CA THR A 8 2.93 46.10 -42.30
C THR A 8 3.07 44.62 -42.06
N THR A 9 4.26 44.20 -41.64
CA THR A 9 4.52 42.81 -41.29
C THR A 9 3.92 42.52 -39.90
N LEU A 10 2.88 41.68 -39.87
CA LEU A 10 2.25 41.22 -38.65
C LEU A 10 3.08 40.06 -38.06
N LEU A 11 3.77 40.30 -36.94
CA LEU A 11 4.52 39.27 -36.20
C LEU A 11 3.50 38.44 -35.39
N VAL A 12 3.26 37.21 -35.81
CA VAL A 12 2.45 36.25 -35.03
C VAL A 12 3.34 35.63 -33.97
N LEU A 13 3.11 36.04 -32.72
CA LEU A 13 3.76 35.46 -31.56
C LEU A 13 3.07 34.11 -31.24
N VAL A 14 3.71 33.01 -31.63
CA VAL A 14 3.27 31.66 -31.22
C VAL A 14 3.72 31.45 -29.79
N ALA A 15 2.80 31.59 -28.82
CA ALA A 15 3.02 31.21 -27.45
C ALA A 15 3.09 29.67 -27.37
N LEU A 16 4.28 29.13 -27.15
CA LEU A 16 4.48 27.73 -26.77
C LEU A 16 3.93 27.54 -25.36
N LEU A 17 2.72 27.04 -25.26
CA LEU A 17 2.17 26.47 -24.02
C LEU A 17 3.00 25.24 -23.66
N SER A 18 4.03 25.44 -22.84
CA SER A 18 4.73 24.35 -22.17
C SER A 18 3.73 23.64 -21.28
N GLY A 19 3.19 22.51 -21.76
CA GLY A 19 2.36 21.62 -20.98
C GLY A 19 3.15 21.16 -19.75
N ILE A 20 2.77 21.66 -18.57
CA ILE A 20 3.19 21.09 -17.28
C ILE A 20 2.51 19.72 -17.21
N THR A 21 3.23 18.68 -17.61
CA THR A 21 2.82 17.31 -17.27
C THR A 21 2.90 17.19 -15.75
N PRO A 22 1.83 16.78 -15.06
CA PRO A 22 1.90 16.50 -13.63
C PRO A 22 3.00 15.45 -13.43
N ALA A 23 3.87 15.71 -12.45
CA ALA A 23 4.97 14.81 -12.07
C ALA A 23 4.46 13.39 -11.92
N GLY A 24 5.15 12.44 -12.56
CA GLY A 24 4.80 11.07 -12.80
C GLY A 24 3.99 10.39 -11.70
N ALA A 25 2.72 10.17 -11.94
CA ALA A 25 2.00 9.07 -11.32
C ALA A 25 2.83 7.81 -11.66
N ASP A 26 3.28 7.10 -10.61
CA ASP A 26 4.15 5.93 -10.76
C ASP A 26 3.51 4.91 -11.71
N THR A 27 3.95 4.92 -12.98
CA THR A 27 3.42 4.05 -14.05
C THR A 27 3.57 2.56 -13.70
N ARG A 28 4.44 2.22 -12.74
CA ARG A 28 4.58 0.87 -12.19
C ARG A 28 3.37 0.44 -11.36
N SER A 29 2.66 1.39 -10.73
CA SER A 29 1.47 1.12 -9.93
C SER A 29 0.30 0.62 -10.77
N THR A 30 0.01 1.26 -11.91
CA THR A 30 -1.11 0.89 -12.79
C THR A 30 -0.94 -0.48 -13.43
N ALA A 31 0.24 -0.82 -13.93
CA ALA A 31 0.49 -2.09 -14.61
C ALA A 31 0.29 -3.33 -13.71
N ILE A 32 0.50 -3.22 -12.39
CA ILE A 32 0.25 -4.33 -11.47
C ILE A 32 -1.24 -4.58 -11.27
N TRP A 33 -2.04 -3.51 -11.20
CA TRP A 33 -3.48 -3.64 -10.99
C TRP A 33 -4.17 -4.26 -12.18
N ASP A 34 -3.74 -3.97 -13.42
CA ASP A 34 -4.22 -4.64 -14.63
C ASP A 34 -3.93 -6.16 -14.58
N LYS A 35 -2.74 -6.56 -14.12
CA LYS A 35 -2.40 -7.97 -13.91
C LYS A 35 -3.26 -8.63 -12.84
N LEU A 36 -3.56 -7.93 -11.76
CA LEU A 36 -4.39 -8.43 -10.67
C LEU A 36 -5.87 -8.59 -11.07
N GLN A 37 -6.34 -7.81 -12.06
CA GLN A 37 -7.68 -7.94 -12.65
C GLN A 37 -7.80 -9.13 -13.62
N SER A 38 -6.68 -9.71 -14.06
CA SER A 38 -6.69 -10.84 -14.97
C SER A 38 -7.46 -12.03 -14.38
N SER A 39 -7.91 -12.95 -15.23
CA SER A 39 -8.75 -14.09 -14.84
C SER A 39 -8.10 -15.03 -13.82
N ASN A 40 -6.78 -14.95 -13.64
CA ASN A 40 -6.05 -15.88 -12.77
C ASN A 40 -4.78 -15.28 -12.11
N PRO A 41 -4.87 -14.20 -11.32
CA PRO A 41 -3.71 -13.67 -10.61
C PRO A 41 -3.28 -14.69 -9.53
N GLN A 42 -2.01 -15.14 -9.60
CA GLN A 42 -1.46 -16.10 -8.65
C GLN A 42 -0.23 -15.56 -7.94
N GLY A 43 -0.15 -15.83 -6.64
CA GLY A 43 1.03 -15.56 -5.83
C GLY A 43 1.22 -14.11 -5.43
N TYR A 44 0.23 -13.25 -5.59
CA TYR A 44 0.31 -11.85 -5.22
C TYR A 44 -0.13 -11.63 -3.78
N VAL A 45 0.67 -10.86 -3.05
CA VAL A 45 0.41 -10.47 -1.66
C VAL A 45 0.52 -8.95 -1.56
N LEU A 46 -0.49 -8.30 -0.99
CA LEU A 46 -0.47 -6.90 -0.61
C LEU A 46 -0.07 -6.81 0.85
N LEU A 47 1.09 -6.24 1.14
CA LEU A 47 1.51 -5.83 2.46
C LEU A 47 1.12 -4.36 2.66
N MET A 48 0.33 -4.06 3.68
CA MET A 48 -0.23 -2.74 3.90
C MET A 48 0.07 -2.26 5.31
N ARG A 49 0.59 -1.05 5.44
CA ARG A 49 0.69 -0.37 6.73
C ARG A 49 -0.70 0.06 7.19
N HIS A 50 -0.99 -0.07 8.49
CA HIS A 50 -2.21 0.47 9.07
C HIS A 50 -2.40 1.95 8.71
N ALA A 51 -3.63 2.41 8.61
CA ALA A 51 -4.00 3.79 8.32
C ALA A 51 -3.52 4.76 9.43
N LEU A 52 -3.73 6.04 9.25
CA LEU A 52 -3.18 7.08 10.12
C LEU A 52 -3.59 6.87 11.59
N ALA A 53 -2.58 6.66 12.42
CA ALA A 53 -2.66 6.61 13.87
C ALA A 53 -1.62 7.57 14.42
N PRO A 54 -2.00 8.75 14.94
CA PRO A 54 -1.06 9.80 15.37
C PRO A 54 -0.11 9.35 16.49
N GLY A 55 1.10 9.90 16.52
CA GLY A 55 2.13 9.59 17.50
C GLY A 55 3.05 8.43 17.12
N ASN A 56 3.99 8.09 18.01
CA ASN A 56 4.98 7.05 17.84
C ASN A 56 4.87 6.00 18.94
N GLY A 57 5.03 4.72 18.56
CA GLY A 57 4.94 3.62 19.52
C GLY A 57 3.55 3.44 20.13
N ASP A 58 3.50 2.71 21.20
CA ASP A 58 2.31 2.52 22.03
C ASP A 58 2.62 3.02 23.47
N PRO A 59 1.61 3.39 24.29
CA PRO A 59 1.79 3.78 25.69
C PRO A 59 2.54 2.72 26.52
N GLU A 60 3.12 3.11 27.64
CA GLU A 60 3.87 2.19 28.51
C GLU A 60 2.98 1.10 29.10
N ASN A 61 1.71 1.41 29.36
CA ASN A 61 0.71 0.47 29.88
C ASN A 61 0.05 -0.39 28.78
N PHE A 62 0.68 -0.47 27.61
CA PHE A 62 0.16 -1.26 26.48
C PHE A 62 -0.24 -2.68 26.89
N THR A 63 -1.46 -3.04 26.56
CA THR A 63 -2.00 -4.40 26.73
C THR A 63 -2.62 -4.87 25.41
N LEU A 64 -2.13 -6.01 24.91
CA LEU A 64 -2.68 -6.59 23.69
C LEU A 64 -4.14 -7.03 23.92
N GLY A 65 -5.04 -6.57 23.04
CA GLY A 65 -6.48 -6.84 23.13
C GLY A 65 -7.27 -5.75 23.86
N ASP A 66 -6.62 -4.85 24.58
CA ASP A 66 -7.26 -3.67 25.16
C ASP A 66 -6.90 -2.42 24.35
N CYS A 67 -7.85 -1.97 23.49
CA CYS A 67 -7.62 -0.82 22.62
C CYS A 67 -7.51 0.51 23.39
N SER A 68 -8.00 0.61 24.62
CA SER A 68 -7.87 1.83 25.43
C SER A 68 -6.43 2.11 25.85
N THR A 69 -5.57 1.08 25.84
CA THR A 69 -4.14 1.15 26.18
C THR A 69 -3.26 1.24 24.93
N GLN A 70 -3.83 1.39 23.75
CA GLN A 70 -3.10 1.39 22.49
C GLN A 70 -3.20 2.72 21.76
N ARG A 71 -2.24 2.99 20.89
CA ARG A 71 -2.33 4.05 19.89
C ARG A 71 -3.28 3.61 18.79
N ASN A 72 -4.39 4.32 18.64
CA ASN A 72 -5.48 3.99 17.73
C ASN A 72 -5.53 4.90 16.50
N LEU A 73 -6.36 4.56 15.52
CA LEU A 73 -6.60 5.37 14.33
C LEU A 73 -7.22 6.72 14.72
N SER A 74 -6.84 7.78 13.98
CA SER A 74 -7.59 9.03 13.97
C SER A 74 -8.88 8.88 13.15
N GLU A 75 -9.76 9.87 13.22
CA GLU A 75 -10.92 9.99 12.32
C GLU A 75 -10.51 9.98 10.85
N GLU A 76 -9.47 10.75 10.51
CA GLU A 76 -8.88 10.79 9.19
C GLU A 76 -8.39 9.38 8.77
N GLY A 77 -7.63 8.69 9.64
CA GLY A 77 -7.16 7.33 9.34
C GLY A 77 -8.28 6.33 9.14
N ARG A 78 -9.42 6.47 9.85
CA ARG A 78 -10.60 5.64 9.60
C ARG A 78 -11.19 5.89 8.22
N LYS A 79 -11.30 7.18 7.85
CA LYS A 79 -11.77 7.58 6.53
C LYS A 79 -10.84 7.07 5.43
N ASP A 80 -9.52 7.23 5.59
CA ASP A 80 -8.52 6.74 4.63
C ASP A 80 -8.67 5.22 4.43
N ALA A 81 -8.81 4.45 5.51
CA ALA A 81 -9.00 3.00 5.42
C ALA A 81 -10.27 2.64 4.61
N GLN A 82 -11.37 3.37 4.80
CA GLN A 82 -12.60 3.18 4.03
C GLN A 82 -12.39 3.53 2.55
N ASP A 83 -11.75 4.66 2.26
CA ASP A 83 -11.49 5.13 0.89
C ASP A 83 -10.56 4.16 0.14
N ILE A 84 -9.52 3.64 0.80
CA ILE A 84 -8.65 2.59 0.25
C ILE A 84 -9.47 1.32 -0.04
N GLY A 85 -10.34 0.93 0.87
CA GLY A 85 -11.23 -0.23 0.69
C GLY A 85 -12.16 -0.06 -0.52
N LEU A 86 -12.74 1.11 -0.69
CA LEU A 86 -13.55 1.46 -1.87
C LEU A 86 -12.72 1.43 -3.14
N TRP A 87 -11.51 1.96 -3.10
CA TRP A 87 -10.59 1.91 -4.23
C TRP A 87 -10.25 0.47 -4.61
N LEU A 88 -9.89 -0.40 -3.65
CA LEU A 88 -9.62 -1.82 -3.90
C LEU A 88 -10.81 -2.55 -4.53
N LYS A 89 -12.04 -2.25 -4.09
CA LYS A 89 -13.26 -2.80 -4.69
C LYS A 89 -13.42 -2.36 -6.15
N ARG A 90 -13.15 -1.08 -6.46
CA ARG A 90 -13.20 -0.55 -7.85
C ARG A 90 -12.19 -1.23 -8.76
N GLN A 91 -11.05 -1.71 -8.23
CA GLN A 91 -10.09 -2.48 -9.01
C GLN A 91 -10.62 -3.86 -9.45
N LYS A 92 -11.76 -4.33 -8.90
CA LYS A 92 -12.36 -5.64 -9.24
C LYS A 92 -11.40 -6.82 -9.05
N VAL A 93 -10.40 -6.66 -8.20
CA VAL A 93 -9.43 -7.73 -7.87
C VAL A 93 -10.07 -8.73 -6.94
N LYS A 94 -9.92 -10.02 -7.25
CA LYS A 94 -10.39 -11.09 -6.37
C LYS A 94 -9.54 -11.13 -5.10
N ILE A 95 -10.09 -10.69 -3.98
CA ILE A 95 -9.46 -10.84 -2.67
C ILE A 95 -9.70 -12.27 -2.17
N ALA A 96 -8.62 -12.98 -1.90
CA ALA A 96 -8.68 -14.36 -1.43
C ALA A 96 -8.75 -14.44 0.10
N ARG A 97 -8.02 -13.56 0.79
CA ARG A 97 -7.93 -13.57 2.25
C ARG A 97 -7.42 -12.22 2.75
N VAL A 98 -7.91 -11.80 3.91
CA VAL A 98 -7.43 -10.62 4.63
C VAL A 98 -6.93 -11.07 6.00
N GLU A 99 -5.70 -10.75 6.31
CA GLU A 99 -5.10 -10.98 7.63
C GLU A 99 -4.58 -9.67 8.21
N SER A 100 -4.62 -9.54 9.52
CA SER A 100 -4.16 -8.36 10.24
C SER A 100 -3.34 -8.73 11.46
N SER A 101 -2.42 -7.83 11.82
CA SER A 101 -1.86 -7.76 13.16
C SER A 101 -2.97 -7.69 14.22
N ARG A 102 -2.65 -8.14 15.43
CA ARG A 102 -3.57 -8.08 16.58
C ARG A 102 -3.66 -6.69 17.21
N TRP A 103 -2.81 -5.74 16.83
CA TRP A 103 -2.88 -4.34 17.25
C TRP A 103 -4.16 -3.67 16.76
N CYS A 104 -4.83 -2.92 17.63
CA CYS A 104 -6.15 -2.34 17.35
C CYS A 104 -6.14 -1.49 16.08
N ARG A 105 -5.15 -0.62 15.85
CA ARG A 105 -5.03 0.21 14.65
C ARG A 105 -4.93 -0.61 13.35
N ALA A 106 -4.21 -1.74 13.37
CA ALA A 106 -4.08 -2.58 12.19
C ALA A 106 -5.34 -3.42 11.94
N LYS A 107 -5.92 -3.97 13.01
CA LYS A 107 -7.20 -4.70 12.95
C LYS A 107 -8.31 -3.79 12.44
N GLU A 108 -8.48 -2.62 13.02
CA GLU A 108 -9.50 -1.65 12.63
C GLU A 108 -9.31 -1.20 11.17
N THR A 109 -8.06 -0.92 10.73
CA THR A 109 -7.77 -0.66 9.32
C THR A 109 -8.29 -1.79 8.43
N ALA A 110 -7.92 -3.04 8.72
CA ALA A 110 -8.31 -4.19 7.92
C ALA A 110 -9.84 -4.38 7.87
N GLU A 111 -10.54 -4.12 8.95
CA GLU A 111 -12.00 -4.18 9.05
C GLU A 111 -12.66 -3.07 8.21
N LEU A 112 -12.15 -1.84 8.29
CA LEU A 112 -12.66 -0.67 7.56
C LEU A 112 -12.42 -0.76 6.05
N LEU A 113 -11.39 -1.48 5.59
CA LEU A 113 -11.26 -1.79 4.15
C LEU A 113 -12.52 -2.47 3.59
N GLY A 114 -13.23 -3.24 4.39
CA GLY A 114 -14.50 -3.90 3.99
C GLY A 114 -14.38 -4.83 2.79
N ILE A 115 -13.20 -5.43 2.55
CA ILE A 115 -12.88 -6.27 1.38
C ILE A 115 -12.92 -7.78 1.67
N GLY A 116 -13.30 -8.17 2.88
CA GLY A 116 -13.43 -9.56 3.29
C GLY A 116 -13.35 -9.76 4.80
N LYS A 117 -13.57 -11.00 5.25
CA LYS A 117 -13.45 -11.35 6.68
C LYS A 117 -11.99 -11.26 7.13
N VAL A 118 -11.73 -10.47 8.17
CA VAL A 118 -10.40 -10.30 8.76
C VAL A 118 -10.05 -11.49 9.66
N ARG A 119 -8.83 -12.00 9.52
CA ARG A 119 -8.24 -13.01 10.40
C ARG A 119 -7.03 -12.41 11.11
N LEU A 120 -6.94 -12.58 12.41
CA LEU A 120 -5.79 -12.12 13.17
C LEU A 120 -4.58 -13.06 12.96
N ASN A 121 -3.41 -12.47 12.73
CA ASN A 121 -2.15 -13.18 12.55
C ASN A 121 -1.06 -12.54 13.41
N LYS A 122 -0.60 -13.26 14.45
CA LYS A 122 0.42 -12.80 15.38
C LYS A 122 1.77 -12.47 14.71
N ASN A 123 2.05 -13.07 13.56
CA ASN A 123 3.30 -12.79 12.83
C ASN A 123 3.30 -11.39 12.19
N LEU A 124 2.14 -10.72 12.12
CA LEU A 124 2.00 -9.34 11.67
C LEU A 124 2.07 -8.31 12.82
N ASP A 125 2.20 -8.76 14.08
CA ASP A 125 2.30 -7.90 15.26
C ASP A 125 3.54 -7.00 15.17
N SER A 126 3.45 -5.81 15.77
CA SER A 126 4.46 -4.76 15.62
C SER A 126 5.83 -5.17 16.13
N LEU A 127 6.84 -5.00 15.30
CA LEU A 127 8.27 -5.15 15.67
C LEU A 127 8.93 -3.79 16.01
N PHE A 128 8.16 -2.76 16.30
CA PHE A 128 8.68 -1.41 16.50
C PHE A 128 9.69 -1.29 17.67
N ARG A 129 9.56 -2.16 18.68
CA ARG A 129 10.47 -2.19 19.84
C ARG A 129 11.58 -3.24 19.72
N GLU A 130 11.61 -4.00 18.62
CA GLU A 130 12.61 -5.05 18.44
C GLU A 130 13.93 -4.48 17.92
N SER A 131 15.03 -4.93 18.48
CA SER A 131 16.38 -4.50 18.11
C SER A 131 16.84 -5.06 16.76
N ASP A 132 16.34 -6.23 16.36
CA ASP A 132 16.64 -6.88 15.09
C ASP A 132 15.36 -7.33 14.35
N PRO A 133 14.60 -6.41 13.74
CA PRO A 133 13.40 -6.78 12.97
C PRO A 133 13.68 -7.66 11.76
N LEU A 134 14.87 -7.56 11.15
CA LEU A 134 15.24 -8.35 9.97
C LEU A 134 15.44 -9.82 10.30
N GLY A 135 16.14 -10.12 11.40
CA GLY A 135 16.37 -11.48 11.90
C GLY A 135 15.21 -12.05 12.71
N HIS A 136 14.21 -11.23 13.03
CA HIS A 136 13.12 -11.65 13.90
C HIS A 136 12.30 -12.80 13.29
N ARG A 137 11.90 -13.75 14.14
CA ARG A 137 11.12 -14.94 13.74
C ARG A 137 9.85 -14.57 12.96
N GLN A 138 9.14 -13.50 13.34
CA GLN A 138 7.93 -13.05 12.65
C GLN A 138 8.22 -12.66 11.20
N THR A 139 9.35 -11.98 10.94
CA THR A 139 9.78 -11.64 9.57
C THR A 139 10.01 -12.89 8.73
N ALA A 140 10.66 -13.92 9.28
CA ALA A 140 10.86 -15.20 8.62
C ALA A 140 9.51 -15.90 8.30
N GLU A 141 8.56 -15.88 9.23
CA GLU A 141 7.23 -16.48 9.02
C GLU A 141 6.40 -15.71 7.97
N ILE A 142 6.50 -14.37 7.91
CA ILE A 142 5.85 -13.58 6.84
C ILE A 142 6.48 -13.93 5.49
N LYS A 143 7.81 -13.98 5.38
CA LYS A 143 8.51 -14.38 4.15
C LYS A 143 8.06 -15.78 3.69
N LYS A 144 8.01 -16.74 4.61
CA LYS A 144 7.52 -18.10 4.35
C LYS A 144 6.06 -18.12 3.89
N LEU A 145 5.20 -17.30 4.50
CA LEU A 145 3.80 -17.17 4.09
C LEU A 145 3.70 -16.69 2.63
N ILE A 146 4.48 -15.68 2.24
CA ILE A 146 4.51 -15.14 0.87
C ILE A 146 4.99 -16.21 -0.12
N VAL A 147 6.06 -16.93 0.20
CA VAL A 147 6.59 -18.02 -0.64
C VAL A 147 5.54 -19.13 -0.81
N ASN A 148 4.89 -19.55 0.28
CA ASN A 148 3.85 -20.58 0.23
C ASN A 148 2.57 -20.12 -0.51
N TYR A 149 2.44 -18.81 -0.77
CA TYR A 149 1.32 -18.24 -1.51
C TYR A 149 1.52 -18.26 -3.04
N GLN A 150 2.71 -18.56 -3.56
CA GLN A 150 3.06 -18.49 -4.99
C GLN A 150 2.05 -19.09 -5.95
N LYS A 151 1.45 -20.24 -5.58
CA LYS A 151 0.50 -20.99 -6.44
C LYS A 151 -0.97 -20.74 -6.04
N LYS A 152 -1.23 -19.83 -5.11
CA LYS A 152 -2.59 -19.52 -4.65
C LYS A 152 -3.20 -18.44 -5.51
N ARG A 153 -4.51 -18.54 -5.78
CA ARG A 153 -5.27 -17.59 -6.60
C ARG A 153 -5.84 -16.45 -5.78
N GLY A 154 -5.93 -15.29 -6.40
CA GLY A 154 -6.43 -14.06 -5.79
C GLY A 154 -5.38 -13.37 -4.92
N LEU A 155 -5.69 -12.16 -4.48
CA LEU A 155 -4.82 -11.32 -3.68
C LEU A 155 -4.94 -11.69 -2.20
N LEU A 156 -3.81 -11.98 -1.55
CA LEU A 156 -3.71 -12.03 -0.09
C LEU A 156 -3.39 -10.62 0.41
N VAL A 157 -4.19 -10.11 1.34
CA VAL A 157 -3.98 -8.80 1.96
C VAL A 157 -3.51 -8.99 3.40
N LEU A 158 -2.37 -8.40 3.75
CA LEU A 158 -1.75 -8.46 5.06
C LEU A 158 -1.60 -7.04 5.61
N VAL A 159 -2.38 -6.69 6.64
CA VAL A 159 -2.34 -5.36 7.28
C VAL A 159 -1.50 -5.43 8.54
N GLY A 160 -0.45 -4.62 8.59
CA GLY A 160 0.50 -4.62 9.69
C GLY A 160 1.18 -3.26 9.89
N HIS A 161 2.49 -3.30 10.12
CA HIS A 161 3.28 -2.15 10.56
C HIS A 161 4.46 -1.91 9.63
N PHE A 162 4.90 -0.65 9.52
CA PHE A 162 5.97 -0.27 8.60
C PHE A 162 7.27 -1.04 8.85
N VAL A 163 7.65 -1.26 10.12
CA VAL A 163 8.88 -1.98 10.50
C VAL A 163 8.86 -3.42 9.96
N ASN A 164 7.73 -4.13 10.13
CA ASN A 164 7.55 -5.48 9.61
C ASN A 164 7.63 -5.52 8.08
N ILE A 165 6.98 -4.56 7.42
CA ILE A 165 6.96 -4.49 5.95
C ILE A 165 8.35 -4.17 5.42
N SER A 166 9.03 -3.19 6.02
CA SER A 166 10.40 -2.84 5.66
C SER A 166 11.37 -4.01 5.87
N ALA A 167 11.24 -4.77 6.97
CA ALA A 167 12.06 -5.96 7.20
C ALA A 167 11.85 -7.09 6.17
N VAL A 168 10.65 -7.18 5.58
CA VAL A 168 10.32 -8.17 4.54
C VAL A 168 10.73 -7.72 3.15
N THR A 169 10.56 -6.42 2.83
CA THR A 169 10.59 -5.91 1.46
C THR A 169 11.71 -4.92 1.18
N GLY A 170 12.32 -4.34 2.21
CA GLY A 170 13.24 -3.20 2.10
C GLY A 170 12.53 -1.86 1.84
N VAL A 171 11.20 -1.84 1.78
CA VAL A 171 10.41 -0.63 1.45
C VAL A 171 9.86 0.01 2.72
N SER A 172 10.00 1.33 2.82
CA SER A 172 9.32 2.14 3.83
C SER A 172 7.99 2.63 3.28
N LEU A 173 6.91 2.50 4.06
CA LEU A 173 5.56 2.89 3.69
C LEU A 173 5.01 3.94 4.65
N GLU A 174 4.33 4.94 4.11
CA GLU A 174 3.50 5.86 4.89
C GLU A 174 2.20 5.18 5.38
N SER A 175 1.47 5.85 6.27
CA SER A 175 0.19 5.32 6.80
C SER A 175 -0.82 5.10 5.69
N GLY A 176 -1.42 3.91 5.65
CA GLY A 176 -2.37 3.54 4.61
C GLY A 176 -1.75 3.06 3.29
N GLU A 177 -0.43 3.23 3.10
CA GLU A 177 0.21 2.70 1.90
C GLU A 177 0.33 1.18 1.89
N GLY A 178 0.39 0.64 0.69
CA GLY A 178 0.59 -0.79 0.47
C GLY A 178 1.58 -1.09 -0.64
N VAL A 179 2.32 -2.17 -0.49
CA VAL A 179 3.25 -2.72 -1.47
C VAL A 179 2.79 -4.10 -1.90
N VAL A 180 2.67 -4.31 -3.21
CA VAL A 180 2.37 -5.63 -3.78
C VAL A 180 3.68 -6.37 -4.00
N VAL A 181 3.74 -7.57 -3.47
CA VAL A 181 4.90 -8.45 -3.61
C VAL A 181 4.50 -9.79 -4.21
N LYS A 182 5.49 -10.46 -4.77
CA LYS A 182 5.39 -11.83 -5.26
C LYS A 182 6.72 -12.55 -5.03
N ALA A 183 6.68 -13.80 -4.61
CA ALA A 183 7.88 -14.62 -4.60
C ALA A 183 8.19 -15.14 -6.00
N ASP A 184 9.45 -15.13 -6.41
CA ASP A 184 9.93 -15.74 -7.67
C ASP A 184 10.13 -17.25 -7.52
N LYS A 185 10.56 -17.92 -8.59
CA LYS A 185 10.79 -19.37 -8.61
C LYS A 185 11.83 -19.86 -7.59
N ASN A 186 12.72 -18.98 -7.16
CA ASN A 186 13.76 -19.29 -6.17
C ASN A 186 13.29 -18.98 -4.73
N GLY A 187 12.06 -18.47 -4.55
CA GLY A 187 11.52 -18.06 -3.27
C GLY A 187 11.93 -16.64 -2.85
N GLU A 188 12.58 -15.87 -3.74
CA GLU A 188 12.97 -14.50 -3.47
C GLU A 188 11.75 -13.57 -3.61
N ILE A 189 11.52 -12.71 -2.62
CA ILE A 189 10.39 -11.79 -2.61
C ILE A 189 10.73 -10.55 -3.45
N LYS A 190 9.93 -10.31 -4.47
CA LYS A 190 10.05 -9.15 -5.36
C LYS A 190 8.91 -8.18 -5.14
N VAL A 191 9.24 -6.91 -5.01
CA VAL A 191 8.26 -5.81 -5.08
C VAL A 191 7.84 -5.66 -6.53
N VAL A 192 6.53 -5.66 -6.79
CA VAL A 192 5.97 -5.62 -8.14
C VAL A 192 5.02 -4.44 -8.36
N GLY A 193 4.69 -3.68 -7.32
CA GLY A 193 3.89 -2.45 -7.41
C GLY A 193 3.46 -1.93 -6.05
N PHE A 194 2.68 -0.85 -6.08
CA PHE A 194 2.20 -0.14 -4.90
C PHE A 194 0.71 0.14 -5.00
N THR A 195 0.05 0.38 -3.86
CA THR A 195 -1.25 1.06 -3.86
C THR A 195 -1.00 2.56 -4.10
N PRO A 196 -1.86 3.26 -4.85
CA PRO A 196 -1.84 4.72 -4.79
C PRO A 196 -2.16 5.18 -3.37
N ILE A 197 -1.59 6.31 -2.99
CA ILE A 197 -1.97 7.02 -1.76
C ILE A 197 -3.35 7.64 -2.04
N PRO A 198 -4.32 7.51 -1.11
CA PRO A 198 -5.63 8.16 -1.26
C PRO A 198 -5.54 9.67 -1.32
#